data_e68109057eed6a5c3091038c853a334b
#
_entry.id   e68109057eed6a5c3091038c853a334b
#
_cell.length_a   1.000
_cell.length_b   1.000
_cell.length_c   1.000
_cell.angle_alpha   90.00
_cell.angle_beta   90.00
_cell.angle_gamma   90.00
#
_symmetry.space_group_name_H-M   'P 1'
#
loop_
_entity.id
_entity.type
_entity.pdbx_description
1 polymer ?
#
loop_
_entity_poly.entity_id
_entity_poly.type
_entity_poly.pdbx_seq_one_letter_code
_entity_poly.pdbx_strand_id
1 'polypeptide(L)'
;IQTVDIDASATSSWHNNNGFSPIGNISTPFTGTYNGDGYKINNIVSNRPNQNYIGLFGLVQNGAKVTNLGITGATISGKTNVGGLTGKLLNATIQNCYTTGTLEATGYNWYAHAGGLLGKNLGTIEACYSSMSISSDHGILGGFVGDNEGTIENSYATGDVTGADQGRVGGFVGDNQNAAIQYSYSKAAVVCNDVAHPG
;
A
#
# COMPACT_ATOMS: atom_id res chain seq x y z
N ILE A 1 -12.40 12.42 12.68
CA ILE A 1 -11.57 13.48 12.08
C ILE A 1 -10.28 13.57 12.91
N GLN A 2 -9.14 13.56 12.24
CA GLN A 2 -7.84 13.87 12.86
C GLN A 2 -7.73 15.37 13.06
N THR A 3 -7.07 15.82 14.12
CA THR A 3 -6.98 17.26 14.48
C THR A 3 -5.54 17.74 14.68
N VAL A 4 -4.56 16.85 14.50
CA VAL A 4 -3.14 17.14 14.68
C VAL A 4 -2.31 16.06 13.96
N ASP A 5 -1.09 16.37 13.59
CA ASP A 5 -0.13 15.36 13.14
C ASP A 5 0.17 14.35 14.25
N ILE A 6 0.27 13.08 13.89
CA ILE A 6 0.57 11.99 14.83
C ILE A 6 1.99 11.49 14.57
N ASP A 7 2.87 11.54 15.57
CA ASP A 7 4.13 10.81 15.53
C ASP A 7 3.88 9.37 16.02
N ALA A 8 3.99 8.44 15.09
CA ALA A 8 3.80 7.01 15.35
C ALA A 8 5.13 6.26 15.52
N SER A 9 6.25 6.94 15.74
CA SER A 9 7.58 6.32 15.87
C SER A 9 7.66 5.28 16.99
N ALA A 10 6.91 5.46 18.07
CA ALA A 10 6.80 4.49 19.17
C ALA A 10 6.26 3.12 18.72
N THR A 11 5.57 3.04 17.58
CA THR A 11 5.05 1.77 17.06
C THR A 11 6.17 0.76 16.77
N SER A 12 7.39 1.21 16.53
CA SER A 12 8.56 0.32 16.29
C SER A 12 8.78 -0.73 17.39
N SER A 13 8.41 -0.43 18.63
CA SER A 13 8.55 -1.34 19.79
C SER A 13 7.27 -2.08 20.16
N TRP A 14 6.14 -1.82 19.48
CA TRP A 14 4.86 -2.44 19.84
C TRP A 14 4.81 -3.92 19.46
N HIS A 15 4.04 -4.71 20.23
CA HIS A 15 3.77 -6.12 19.96
C HIS A 15 5.07 -6.95 19.74
N ASN A 16 6.06 -6.81 20.63
CA ASN A 16 7.36 -7.46 20.52
C ASN A 16 8.08 -7.13 19.20
N ASN A 17 8.14 -5.84 18.83
CA ASN A 17 8.72 -5.30 17.60
C ASN A 17 7.98 -5.71 16.29
N ASN A 18 6.77 -6.26 16.39
CA ASN A 18 5.91 -6.46 15.21
C ASN A 18 5.25 -5.16 14.72
N GLY A 19 5.37 -4.09 15.49
CA GLY A 19 4.90 -2.78 15.10
C GLY A 19 3.38 -2.60 15.22
N PHE A 20 2.88 -1.63 14.51
CA PHE A 20 1.46 -1.28 14.46
C PHE A 20 0.62 -2.44 13.90
N SER A 21 -0.54 -2.69 14.49
CA SER A 21 -1.52 -3.64 13.97
C SER A 21 -2.54 -2.90 13.11
N PRO A 22 -2.74 -3.28 11.84
CA PRO A 22 -3.63 -2.57 10.95
C PRO A 22 -5.05 -2.41 11.49
N ILE A 23 -5.66 -1.25 11.21
CA ILE A 23 -7.07 -0.99 11.50
C ILE A 23 -7.92 -1.79 10.51
N GLY A 24 -8.78 -2.65 11.02
CA GLY A 24 -9.61 -3.53 10.19
C GLY A 24 -8.85 -4.72 9.62
N ASN A 25 -9.53 -5.86 9.53
CA ASN A 25 -9.01 -7.12 9.00
C ASN A 25 -10.12 -7.89 8.27
N ILE A 26 -9.85 -9.12 7.83
CA ILE A 26 -10.83 -9.91 7.07
C ILE A 26 -12.12 -10.22 7.87
N SER A 27 -12.04 -10.34 9.19
CA SER A 27 -13.18 -10.65 10.07
C SER A 27 -13.93 -9.40 10.51
N THR A 28 -13.21 -8.31 10.73
CA THR A 28 -13.74 -7.01 11.17
C THR A 28 -13.14 -5.89 10.34
N PRO A 29 -13.59 -5.70 9.11
CA PRO A 29 -13.05 -4.67 8.23
C PRO A 29 -13.43 -3.26 8.68
N PHE A 30 -12.66 -2.28 8.22
CA PHE A 30 -13.03 -0.89 8.42
C PHE A 30 -14.15 -0.50 7.45
N THR A 31 -15.29 -0.06 8.00
CA THR A 31 -16.50 0.31 7.23
C THR A 31 -16.95 1.76 7.48
N GLY A 32 -16.15 2.53 8.23
CA GLY A 32 -16.46 3.90 8.61
C GLY A 32 -15.86 4.95 7.67
N THR A 33 -15.84 6.18 8.15
CA THR A 33 -15.16 7.30 7.51
C THR A 33 -13.98 7.74 8.36
N TYR A 34 -12.80 7.83 7.76
CA TYR A 34 -11.63 8.46 8.35
C TYR A 34 -11.27 9.69 7.52
N ASN A 35 -11.30 10.86 8.13
CA ASN A 35 -10.83 12.10 7.52
C ASN A 35 -9.58 12.58 8.27
N GLY A 36 -8.45 12.59 7.58
CA GLY A 36 -7.18 13.10 8.10
C GLY A 36 -7.14 14.63 8.21
N ASP A 37 -8.09 15.34 7.58
CA ASP A 37 -8.19 16.80 7.57
C ASP A 37 -6.90 17.52 7.14
N GLY A 38 -6.10 16.86 6.28
CA GLY A 38 -4.81 17.35 5.82
C GLY A 38 -3.62 17.04 6.76
N TYR A 39 -3.87 16.44 7.92
CA TYR A 39 -2.82 16.02 8.85
C TYR A 39 -2.17 14.70 8.44
N LYS A 40 -1.07 14.39 9.11
CA LYS A 40 -0.21 13.24 8.79
C LYS A 40 -0.10 12.28 9.97
N ILE A 41 0.20 11.03 9.64
CA ILE A 41 0.74 10.04 10.58
C ILE A 41 2.18 9.79 10.15
N ASN A 42 3.13 10.13 11.01
CA ASN A 42 4.56 10.10 10.71
C ASN A 42 5.22 8.87 11.34
N ASN A 43 6.19 8.27 10.64
CA ASN A 43 7.09 7.24 11.16
C ASN A 43 6.38 5.96 11.67
N ILE A 44 5.25 5.59 11.09
CA ILE A 44 4.58 4.35 11.46
C ILE A 44 5.41 3.14 11.04
N VAL A 45 5.58 2.18 11.94
CA VAL A 45 6.27 0.91 11.69
C VAL A 45 5.28 -0.24 11.82
N SER A 46 5.18 -1.08 10.80
CA SER A 46 4.43 -2.34 10.82
C SER A 46 5.31 -3.44 10.23
N ASN A 47 5.88 -4.27 11.10
CA ASN A 47 6.78 -5.37 10.74
C ASN A 47 6.06 -6.71 10.92
N ARG A 48 5.30 -7.13 9.90
CA ARG A 48 4.41 -8.30 9.96
C ARG A 48 4.60 -9.22 8.75
N PRO A 49 5.83 -9.73 8.51
CA PRO A 49 6.19 -10.43 7.28
C PRO A 49 5.38 -11.71 7.02
N ASN A 50 4.72 -12.26 8.01
CA ASN A 50 3.89 -13.46 7.89
C ASN A 50 2.38 -13.16 7.85
N GLN A 51 1.96 -11.89 7.85
CA GLN A 51 0.56 -11.49 7.88
C GLN A 51 0.12 -10.85 6.56
N ASN A 52 -1.15 -11.07 6.24
CA ASN A 52 -1.82 -10.49 5.08
C ASN A 52 -2.57 -9.21 5.48
N TYR A 53 -2.89 -8.36 4.50
CA TYR A 53 -3.65 -7.13 4.69
C TYR A 53 -2.93 -6.14 5.61
N ILE A 54 -1.79 -5.66 5.18
CA ILE A 54 -0.92 -4.76 5.94
C ILE A 54 -0.94 -3.35 5.35
N GLY A 55 -0.99 -2.36 6.24
CA GLY A 55 -0.99 -0.92 6.02
C GLY A 55 -1.43 -0.20 7.29
N LEU A 56 -1.76 1.08 7.22
CA LEU A 56 -2.51 1.72 8.31
C LEU A 56 -3.88 1.04 8.47
N PHE A 57 -4.55 0.75 7.35
CA PHE A 57 -5.75 -0.08 7.30
C PHE A 57 -5.41 -1.44 6.68
N GLY A 58 -5.93 -2.52 7.25
CA GLY A 58 -5.80 -3.85 6.65
C GLY A 58 -6.80 -4.06 5.51
N LEU A 59 -8.08 -3.97 5.81
CA LEU A 59 -9.19 -4.05 4.85
C LEU A 59 -10.16 -2.90 5.07
N VAL A 60 -10.41 -2.15 4.01
CA VAL A 60 -11.41 -1.06 3.94
C VAL A 60 -12.51 -1.46 2.99
N GLN A 61 -13.77 -1.47 3.44
CA GLN A 61 -14.87 -1.95 2.59
C GLN A 61 -16.25 -1.32 2.89
N ASN A 62 -17.25 -1.71 2.08
CA ASN A 62 -18.68 -1.44 2.31
C ASN A 62 -19.01 0.06 2.37
N GLY A 63 -18.55 0.83 1.41
CA GLY A 63 -18.82 2.26 1.31
C GLY A 63 -17.95 3.12 2.24
N ALA A 64 -16.97 2.53 2.92
CA ALA A 64 -16.02 3.26 3.75
C ALA A 64 -15.26 4.34 2.96
N LYS A 65 -14.82 5.38 3.66
CA LYS A 65 -14.05 6.47 3.07
C LYS A 65 -12.82 6.79 3.91
N VAL A 66 -11.68 6.90 3.23
CA VAL A 66 -10.44 7.42 3.83
C VAL A 66 -10.02 8.64 3.01
N THR A 67 -9.96 9.79 3.64
CA THR A 67 -9.75 11.05 2.92
C THR A 67 -8.74 11.97 3.61
N ASN A 68 -8.06 12.81 2.82
CA ASN A 68 -7.23 13.91 3.28
C ASN A 68 -6.16 13.49 4.30
N LEU A 69 -5.46 12.38 4.07
CA LEU A 69 -4.52 11.79 5.01
C LEU A 69 -3.14 11.57 4.38
N GLY A 70 -2.09 12.03 5.06
CA GLY A 70 -0.71 11.69 4.76
C GLY A 70 -0.16 10.58 5.66
N ILE A 71 0.56 9.62 5.09
CA ILE A 71 1.40 8.67 5.81
C ILE A 71 2.85 8.94 5.39
N THR A 72 3.70 9.37 6.32
CA THR A 72 5.05 9.78 5.96
C THR A 72 6.12 9.03 6.76
N GLY A 73 7.23 8.70 6.09
CA GLY A 73 8.34 7.98 6.72
C GLY A 73 7.94 6.59 7.23
N ALA A 74 6.96 5.95 6.60
CA ALA A 74 6.49 4.64 7.01
C ALA A 74 7.53 3.55 6.74
N THR A 75 7.58 2.53 7.60
CA THR A 75 8.34 1.29 7.38
C THR A 75 7.37 0.13 7.50
N ILE A 76 7.06 -0.50 6.39
CA ILE A 76 6.01 -1.53 6.30
C ILE A 76 6.62 -2.83 5.80
N SER A 77 6.36 -3.94 6.50
CA SER A 77 6.65 -5.29 6.00
C SER A 77 5.42 -6.18 6.17
N GLY A 78 5.06 -6.94 5.14
CA GLY A 78 3.89 -7.80 5.13
C GLY A 78 3.97 -8.91 4.09
N LYS A 79 3.07 -9.90 4.20
CA LYS A 79 3.09 -11.07 3.31
C LYS A 79 2.35 -10.82 2.00
N THR A 80 1.05 -10.56 2.05
CA THR A 80 0.22 -10.32 0.87
C THR A 80 -0.75 -9.17 1.10
N ASN A 81 -1.16 -8.48 0.03
CA ASN A 81 -1.98 -7.28 0.11
C ASN A 81 -1.35 -6.25 1.06
N VAL A 82 -0.21 -5.73 0.66
CA VAL A 82 0.60 -4.81 1.45
C VAL A 82 0.56 -3.43 0.81
N GLY A 83 0.17 -2.41 1.56
CA GLY A 83 0.17 -1.02 1.11
C GLY A 83 0.58 -0.06 2.22
N GLY A 84 1.10 1.09 1.87
CA GLY A 84 1.44 2.12 2.88
C GLY A 84 0.20 2.62 3.63
N LEU A 85 -0.91 2.80 2.91
CA LEU A 85 -2.18 3.22 3.49
C LEU A 85 -3.11 2.03 3.77
N THR A 86 -3.33 1.15 2.79
CA THR A 86 -4.33 0.09 2.90
C THR A 86 -3.85 -1.21 2.26
N GLY A 87 -4.04 -2.34 2.95
CA GLY A 87 -3.76 -3.65 2.37
C GLY A 87 -4.72 -3.98 1.21
N LYS A 88 -6.03 -3.82 1.42
CA LYS A 88 -7.06 -4.06 0.41
C LYS A 88 -8.22 -3.06 0.52
N LEU A 89 -8.68 -2.57 -0.62
CA LEU A 89 -9.88 -1.73 -0.77
C LEU A 89 -10.96 -2.51 -1.50
N LEU A 90 -12.19 -2.56 -0.96
CA LEU A 90 -13.31 -3.28 -1.56
C LEU A 90 -14.60 -2.44 -1.47
N ASN A 91 -15.14 -2.00 -2.61
CA ASN A 91 -16.34 -1.17 -2.66
C ASN A 91 -16.28 0.03 -1.68
N ALA A 92 -15.16 0.75 -1.68
CA ALA A 92 -14.86 1.86 -0.79
C ALA A 92 -14.03 2.93 -1.54
N THR A 93 -13.79 4.08 -0.93
CA THR A 93 -13.12 5.20 -1.57
C THR A 93 -11.91 5.68 -0.75
N ILE A 94 -10.81 5.93 -1.45
CA ILE A 94 -9.64 6.66 -0.93
C ILE A 94 -9.47 7.92 -1.78
N GLN A 95 -9.40 9.08 -1.13
CA GLN A 95 -9.30 10.37 -1.81
C GLN A 95 -8.36 11.34 -1.10
N ASN A 96 -7.57 12.10 -1.86
CA ASN A 96 -6.63 13.10 -1.35
C ASN A 96 -5.67 12.52 -0.29
N CYS A 97 -5.16 11.31 -0.51
CA CYS A 97 -4.24 10.63 0.41
C CYS A 97 -2.87 10.41 -0.23
N TYR A 98 -1.86 10.29 0.62
CA TYR A 98 -0.53 9.98 0.11
C TYR A 98 0.32 9.18 1.10
N THR A 99 1.37 8.53 0.56
CA THR A 99 2.28 7.69 1.32
C THR A 99 3.73 7.95 0.94
N THR A 100 4.62 7.95 1.93
CA THR A 100 6.07 7.97 1.74
C THR A 100 6.76 7.02 2.72
N GLY A 101 7.92 6.49 2.35
CA GLY A 101 8.70 5.57 3.19
C GLY A 101 9.17 4.34 2.43
N THR A 102 9.23 3.20 3.10
CA THR A 102 9.66 1.92 2.54
C THR A 102 8.64 0.83 2.79
N LEU A 103 8.51 -0.07 1.82
CA LEU A 103 7.60 -1.21 1.89
C LEU A 103 8.31 -2.46 1.36
N GLU A 104 8.30 -3.53 2.16
CA GLU A 104 8.78 -4.85 1.79
C GLU A 104 7.63 -5.86 1.78
N ALA A 105 7.45 -6.56 0.67
CA ALA A 105 6.53 -7.68 0.60
C ALA A 105 7.29 -9.01 0.61
N THR A 106 6.88 -9.93 1.48
CA THR A 106 7.58 -11.20 1.75
C THR A 106 6.86 -12.44 1.24
N GLY A 107 5.76 -12.24 0.51
CA GLY A 107 4.97 -13.35 -0.05
C GLY A 107 5.69 -14.04 -1.21
N TYR A 108 5.60 -15.38 -1.27
CA TYR A 108 6.35 -16.22 -2.23
C TYR A 108 5.56 -16.62 -3.50
N ASN A 109 4.42 -16.01 -3.77
CA ASN A 109 3.59 -16.43 -4.89
C ASN A 109 2.93 -15.25 -5.61
N TRP A 110 2.31 -15.53 -6.75
CA TRP A 110 1.59 -14.57 -7.60
C TRP A 110 0.46 -13.79 -6.89
N TYR A 111 0.08 -14.19 -5.68
CA TYR A 111 -0.94 -13.50 -4.87
C TYR A 111 -0.33 -12.51 -3.87
N ALA A 112 0.99 -12.32 -3.88
CA ALA A 112 1.64 -11.29 -3.09
C ALA A 112 1.50 -9.95 -3.81
N HIS A 113 0.45 -9.21 -3.50
CA HIS A 113 0.20 -7.88 -4.07
C HIS A 113 0.77 -6.81 -3.15
N ALA A 114 1.65 -5.97 -3.66
CA ALA A 114 2.21 -4.85 -2.92
C ALA A 114 2.20 -3.56 -3.74
N GLY A 115 1.78 -2.48 -3.12
CA GLY A 115 1.77 -1.16 -3.75
C GLY A 115 2.02 -0.05 -2.74
N GLY A 116 2.62 1.02 -3.18
CA GLY A 116 3.02 2.09 -2.29
C GLY A 116 1.86 2.73 -1.54
N LEU A 117 0.70 2.89 -2.19
CA LEU A 117 -0.53 3.29 -1.52
C LEU A 117 -1.32 2.06 -1.08
N LEU A 118 -1.50 1.07 -1.96
CA LEU A 118 -2.48 0.01 -1.80
C LEU A 118 -2.00 -1.32 -2.38
N GLY A 119 -2.16 -2.42 -1.63
CA GLY A 119 -1.85 -3.76 -2.12
C GLY A 119 -2.82 -4.22 -3.22
N LYS A 120 -4.13 -4.17 -2.96
CA LYS A 120 -5.17 -4.57 -3.93
C LYS A 120 -6.37 -3.64 -3.92
N ASN A 121 -6.74 -3.10 -5.10
CA ASN A 121 -7.85 -2.17 -5.31
C ASN A 121 -9.05 -2.85 -6.00
N LEU A 122 -10.21 -2.84 -5.35
CA LEU A 122 -11.54 -3.13 -5.92
C LEU A 122 -12.54 -2.00 -5.56
N GLY A 123 -12.07 -0.78 -5.49
CA GLY A 123 -12.84 0.41 -5.15
C GLY A 123 -12.44 1.59 -6.01
N THR A 124 -12.49 2.80 -5.45
CA THR A 124 -12.13 4.04 -6.14
C THR A 124 -11.00 4.75 -5.41
N ILE A 125 -9.98 5.13 -6.16
CA ILE A 125 -8.85 5.95 -5.69
C ILE A 125 -8.82 7.22 -6.52
N GLU A 126 -8.79 8.37 -5.87
CA GLU A 126 -8.81 9.68 -6.53
C GLU A 126 -7.84 10.66 -5.86
N ALA A 127 -7.12 11.43 -6.67
CA ALA A 127 -6.24 12.51 -6.24
C ALA A 127 -5.22 12.07 -5.16
N CYS A 128 -4.61 10.89 -5.35
CA CYS A 128 -3.67 10.30 -4.41
C CYS A 128 -2.27 10.17 -5.01
N TYR A 129 -1.27 10.01 -4.13
CA TYR A 129 0.07 9.68 -4.63
C TYR A 129 0.86 8.79 -3.67
N SER A 130 1.91 8.14 -4.23
CA SER A 130 2.88 7.39 -3.45
C SER A 130 4.31 7.75 -3.87
N SER A 131 5.16 7.95 -2.87
CA SER A 131 6.62 8.06 -3.01
C SER A 131 7.32 7.00 -2.15
N MET A 132 6.70 5.84 -1.97
CA MET A 132 7.30 4.72 -1.24
C MET A 132 8.26 3.95 -2.13
N SER A 133 9.43 3.61 -1.59
CA SER A 133 10.31 2.60 -2.20
C SER A 133 9.80 1.20 -1.84
N ILE A 134 9.60 0.37 -2.85
CA ILE A 134 8.96 -0.95 -2.71
C ILE A 134 9.95 -2.02 -3.11
N SER A 135 10.03 -3.08 -2.33
CA SER A 135 10.84 -4.26 -2.65
C SER A 135 10.11 -5.57 -2.37
N SER A 136 10.36 -6.58 -3.19
CA SER A 136 9.96 -7.96 -2.96
C SER A 136 10.71 -8.89 -3.90
N ASP A 137 10.96 -10.11 -3.42
CA ASP A 137 11.55 -11.16 -4.26
C ASP A 137 10.51 -11.85 -5.16
N HIS A 138 9.22 -11.65 -4.91
CA HIS A 138 8.14 -12.31 -5.67
C HIS A 138 6.88 -11.44 -5.70
N GLY A 139 5.93 -11.77 -6.58
CA GLY A 139 4.58 -11.24 -6.55
C GLY A 139 4.31 -10.12 -7.55
N ILE A 140 3.28 -9.35 -7.27
CA ILE A 140 2.77 -8.27 -8.13
C ILE A 140 3.01 -6.94 -7.42
N LEU A 141 3.94 -6.16 -7.96
CA LEU A 141 4.42 -4.92 -7.35
C LEU A 141 4.06 -3.72 -8.19
N GLY A 142 3.50 -2.70 -7.58
CA GLY A 142 3.25 -1.42 -8.22
C GLY A 142 3.71 -0.24 -7.36
N GLY A 143 4.31 0.76 -7.94
CA GLY A 143 4.73 1.98 -7.22
C GLY A 143 3.57 2.68 -6.51
N PHE A 144 2.34 2.45 -6.97
CA PHE A 144 1.11 2.98 -6.40
C PHE A 144 0.17 1.87 -5.92
N VAL A 145 -0.25 0.97 -6.79
CA VAL A 145 -1.14 -0.16 -6.49
C VAL A 145 -0.54 -1.45 -7.00
N GLY A 146 -0.52 -2.51 -6.19
CA GLY A 146 -0.06 -3.82 -6.63
C GLY A 146 -0.99 -4.41 -7.70
N ASP A 147 -2.23 -4.69 -7.34
CA ASP A 147 -3.26 -5.26 -8.22
C ASP A 147 -4.49 -4.34 -8.26
N ASN A 148 -4.89 -3.91 -9.46
CA ASN A 148 -6.02 -3.01 -9.69
C ASN A 148 -7.15 -3.70 -10.46
N GLU A 149 -8.29 -3.84 -9.82
CA GLU A 149 -9.58 -4.26 -10.37
C GLU A 149 -10.67 -3.16 -10.20
N GLY A 150 -10.26 -1.94 -9.78
CA GLY A 150 -11.13 -0.80 -9.52
C GLY A 150 -10.81 0.40 -10.40
N THR A 151 -11.11 1.59 -9.92
CA THR A 151 -10.85 2.86 -10.62
C THR A 151 -9.74 3.64 -9.94
N ILE A 152 -8.83 4.20 -10.75
CA ILE A 152 -7.78 5.11 -10.29
C ILE A 152 -7.84 6.37 -11.16
N GLU A 153 -7.95 7.53 -10.52
CA GLU A 153 -7.98 8.82 -11.22
C GLU A 153 -7.05 9.86 -10.56
N ASN A 154 -6.52 10.77 -11.38
CA ASN A 154 -5.75 11.95 -10.92
C ASN A 154 -4.62 11.60 -9.93
N SER A 155 -3.92 10.49 -10.14
CA SER A 155 -2.98 9.92 -9.16
C SER A 155 -1.59 9.69 -9.76
N TYR A 156 -0.57 9.58 -8.89
CA TYR A 156 0.78 9.34 -9.39
C TYR A 156 1.68 8.56 -8.41
N ALA A 157 2.77 7.99 -8.95
CA ALA A 157 3.82 7.35 -8.19
C ALA A 157 5.20 7.91 -8.55
N THR A 158 6.09 8.01 -7.55
CA THR A 158 7.47 8.48 -7.73
C THR A 158 8.51 7.65 -6.98
N GLY A 159 8.09 6.74 -6.11
CA GLY A 159 8.99 5.86 -5.36
C GLY A 159 9.45 4.67 -6.21
N ASP A 160 10.69 4.24 -6.04
CA ASP A 160 11.28 3.17 -6.83
C ASP A 160 10.68 1.80 -6.50
N VAL A 161 10.64 0.91 -7.50
CA VAL A 161 10.10 -0.45 -7.35
C VAL A 161 11.18 -1.44 -7.74
N THR A 162 11.58 -2.28 -6.78
CA THR A 162 12.55 -3.35 -6.99
C THR A 162 11.86 -4.69 -6.83
N GLY A 163 11.80 -5.46 -7.89
CA GLY A 163 11.24 -6.80 -7.91
C GLY A 163 12.23 -7.83 -8.40
N ALA A 164 11.90 -9.11 -8.24
CA ALA A 164 12.65 -10.21 -8.80
C ALA A 164 11.95 -10.83 -10.03
N ASP A 165 12.65 -11.69 -10.72
CA ASP A 165 12.42 -12.23 -12.05
C ASP A 165 11.05 -12.92 -12.28
N GLN A 166 10.38 -13.39 -11.24
CA GLN A 166 9.10 -14.11 -11.39
C GLN A 166 7.87 -13.28 -11.01
N GLY A 167 8.03 -11.96 -10.89
CA GLY A 167 6.95 -11.05 -10.52
C GLY A 167 6.40 -10.25 -11.69
N ARG A 168 5.28 -9.57 -11.45
CA ARG A 168 4.82 -8.46 -12.30
C ARG A 168 5.20 -7.17 -11.60
N VAL A 169 6.02 -6.37 -12.23
CA VAL A 169 6.56 -5.15 -11.62
C VAL A 169 6.22 -3.96 -12.49
N GLY A 170 5.47 -3.02 -11.95
CA GLY A 170 5.09 -1.79 -12.61
C GLY A 170 5.43 -0.55 -11.79
N GLY A 171 5.90 0.49 -12.44
CA GLY A 171 6.20 1.77 -11.77
C GLY A 171 4.96 2.47 -11.22
N PHE A 172 3.76 2.15 -11.70
CA PHE A 172 2.49 2.64 -11.20
C PHE A 172 1.63 1.50 -10.66
N VAL A 173 1.19 0.60 -11.51
CA VAL A 173 0.37 -0.56 -11.16
C VAL A 173 1.09 -1.82 -11.61
N GLY A 174 1.13 -2.85 -10.76
CA GLY A 174 1.77 -4.13 -11.08
C GLY A 174 0.91 -4.99 -12.01
N ASP A 175 -0.39 -5.07 -11.75
CA ASP A 175 -1.38 -5.73 -12.60
C ASP A 175 -2.65 -4.90 -12.69
N ASN A 176 -3.20 -4.69 -13.90
CA ASN A 176 -4.44 -3.95 -14.12
C ASN A 176 -5.46 -4.84 -14.83
N GLN A 177 -6.44 -5.34 -14.09
CA GLN A 177 -7.40 -6.34 -14.59
C GLN A 177 -8.76 -5.70 -14.88
N ASN A 178 -9.05 -5.43 -16.16
CA ASN A 178 -10.32 -4.86 -16.62
C ASN A 178 -10.74 -3.59 -15.87
N ALA A 179 -9.76 -2.78 -15.44
CA ALA A 179 -9.92 -1.65 -14.55
C ALA A 179 -9.51 -0.34 -15.23
N ALA A 180 -10.10 0.78 -14.78
CA ALA A 180 -9.84 2.09 -15.35
C ALA A 180 -8.72 2.83 -14.61
N ILE A 181 -7.78 3.38 -15.39
CA ILE A 181 -6.76 4.31 -14.92
C ILE A 181 -6.84 5.55 -15.80
N GLN A 182 -7.09 6.72 -15.21
CA GLN A 182 -7.24 7.97 -15.94
C GLN A 182 -6.42 9.09 -15.30
N TYR A 183 -5.89 9.99 -16.11
CA TYR A 183 -5.16 11.18 -15.67
C TYR A 183 -4.06 10.90 -14.63
N SER A 184 -3.37 9.77 -14.80
CA SER A 184 -2.42 9.27 -13.82
C SER A 184 -1.07 8.95 -14.48
N TYR A 185 0.02 9.02 -13.70
CA TYR A 185 1.35 8.76 -14.23
C TYR A 185 2.31 8.18 -13.19
N SER A 186 3.45 7.65 -13.66
CA SER A 186 4.57 7.27 -12.79
C SER A 186 5.87 7.91 -13.26
N LYS A 187 6.73 8.22 -12.28
CA LYS A 187 8.15 8.56 -12.46
C LYS A 187 9.05 7.58 -11.71
N ALA A 188 8.51 6.47 -11.22
CA ALA A 188 9.26 5.44 -10.49
C ALA A 188 10.32 4.80 -11.38
N ALA A 189 11.53 4.61 -10.85
CA ALA A 189 12.47 3.67 -11.43
C ALA A 189 12.00 2.24 -11.11
N VAL A 190 12.08 1.35 -12.12
CA VAL A 190 11.70 -0.05 -11.97
C VAL A 190 12.93 -0.91 -12.21
N VAL A 191 13.28 -1.72 -11.23
CA VAL A 191 14.39 -2.66 -11.31
C VAL A 191 13.86 -4.07 -11.11
N CYS A 192 14.13 -4.96 -12.05
CA CYS A 192 13.87 -6.39 -11.91
C CYS A 192 15.22 -7.11 -11.82
N ASN A 193 15.51 -7.66 -10.64
CA ASN A 193 16.73 -8.41 -10.39
C ASN A 193 16.56 -9.85 -10.86
N ASP A 194 17.46 -10.30 -11.72
CA ASP A 194 17.53 -11.70 -12.14
C ASP A 194 18.01 -12.54 -10.95
N VAL A 195 17.15 -13.37 -10.37
CA VAL A 195 17.56 -14.32 -9.34
C VAL A 195 18.15 -15.51 -10.06
N ALA A 196 19.47 -15.60 -10.09
CA ALA A 196 20.16 -16.75 -10.62
C ALA A 196 19.62 -18.01 -9.88
N HIS A 197 18.88 -18.86 -10.58
CA HIS A 197 18.51 -20.17 -10.05
C HIS A 197 19.81 -20.99 -9.92
N PRO A 198 20.20 -21.39 -8.70
CA PRO A 198 21.27 -22.38 -8.57
C PRO A 198 20.79 -23.66 -9.28
N GLY A 199 21.50 -24.00 -10.37
CA GLY A 199 21.30 -25.24 -11.13
C GLY A 199 21.60 -26.49 -10.29
#